data_e69328899c100c1aa54abb78c3baa924
#
_entry.id   e69328899c100c1aa54abb78c3baa924
#
_cell.length_a   1.000
_cell.length_b   1.000
_cell.length_c   1.000
_cell.angle_alpha   90.00
_cell.angle_beta   90.00
_cell.angle_gamma   90.00
#
_symmetry.space_group_name_H-M   'P 1'
#
loop_
_entity.id
_entity.type
_entity.pdbx_description
1 polymer ?
#
loop_
_entity_poly.entity_id
_entity_poly.type
_entity_poly.pdbx_seq_one_letter_code
_entity_poly.pdbx_strand_id
1 'polypeptide(L)'
;MNALETSMPEKTEDPEQFKTARHVLALEAEAITALANSLDDKFLSAVEILSEVSGRVIVTGMGKSGHIARKIAATMASTGTPAHYVHPGEASHGDLGMITKGDAVIALSNSGATRELNDLYEYTKRFSIPLIAITAKSPSTMSEVADVALILPNVPEGCPMGLAPTTSTTASLALGDALAVALLERRGFGPSDFQILHPGGQLGSSLQRVSDLMHDGAEIPAVSRETLMSEVIIKMTEKRFGCVGVVEDDQLIGVITDGDLRR
;
A
#
# COMPACT_ATOMS: atom_id res chain seq x y z
N MET A 1 -68.68 6.07 -10.63
CA MET A 1 -67.59 5.92 -9.65
C MET A 1 -66.72 4.78 -10.14
N ASN A 2 -65.67 5.08 -10.89
CA ASN A 2 -64.67 4.09 -11.32
C ASN A 2 -63.45 4.20 -10.40
N ALA A 3 -63.23 3.16 -9.63
CA ALA A 3 -62.03 3.01 -8.85
C ALA A 3 -60.85 2.73 -9.79
N LEU A 4 -59.90 3.63 -9.87
CA LEU A 4 -58.61 3.42 -10.47
C LEU A 4 -57.79 2.53 -9.49
N GLU A 5 -57.73 1.22 -9.80
CA GLU A 5 -56.74 0.33 -9.22
C GLU A 5 -55.36 0.76 -9.71
N THR A 6 -54.60 1.44 -8.89
CA THR A 6 -53.17 1.68 -9.06
C THR A 6 -52.45 0.35 -8.86
N SER A 7 -52.13 -0.37 -9.93
CA SER A 7 -51.23 -1.51 -9.89
C SER A 7 -49.84 -1.02 -9.43
N MET A 8 -49.37 -1.49 -8.28
CA MET A 8 -47.98 -1.32 -7.88
C MET A 8 -47.07 -1.95 -8.96
N PRO A 9 -45.96 -1.30 -9.33
CA PRO A 9 -45.05 -1.90 -10.31
C PRO A 9 -44.51 -3.21 -9.72
N GLU A 10 -44.67 -4.29 -10.51
CA GLU A 10 -44.01 -5.58 -10.24
C GLU A 10 -42.52 -5.32 -10.00
N LYS A 11 -42.00 -5.78 -8.88
CA LYS A 11 -40.54 -5.80 -8.63
C LYS A 11 -39.94 -6.68 -9.70
N THR A 12 -39.34 -6.08 -10.72
CA THR A 12 -38.54 -6.80 -11.70
C THR A 12 -37.46 -7.55 -10.94
N GLU A 13 -37.40 -8.88 -11.09
CA GLU A 13 -36.35 -9.68 -10.48
C GLU A 13 -34.98 -9.14 -10.91
N ASP A 14 -34.03 -9.06 -9.94
CA ASP A 14 -32.65 -8.67 -10.24
C ASP A 14 -32.05 -9.56 -11.34
N PRO A 15 -31.39 -8.98 -12.33
CA PRO A 15 -30.65 -9.75 -13.33
C PRO A 15 -29.71 -10.78 -12.68
N GLU A 16 -29.59 -11.96 -13.28
CA GLU A 16 -28.77 -13.07 -12.74
C GLU A 16 -27.31 -12.63 -12.47
N GLN A 17 -26.78 -11.76 -13.33
CA GLN A 17 -25.44 -11.20 -13.16
C GLN A 17 -25.28 -10.41 -11.84
N PHE A 18 -26.33 -9.70 -11.40
CA PHE A 18 -26.29 -9.00 -10.11
C PHE A 18 -26.36 -9.97 -8.93
N LYS A 19 -27.15 -11.03 -9.04
CA LYS A 19 -27.20 -12.07 -8.02
C LYS A 19 -25.81 -12.72 -7.84
N THR A 20 -25.18 -13.09 -8.97
CA THR A 20 -23.81 -13.66 -8.96
C THR A 20 -22.79 -12.67 -8.38
N ALA A 21 -22.78 -11.42 -8.81
CA ALA A 21 -21.86 -10.42 -8.31
C ALA A 21 -22.01 -10.19 -6.79
N ARG A 22 -23.26 -10.05 -6.32
CA ARG A 22 -23.53 -9.90 -4.88
C ARG A 22 -23.10 -11.12 -4.07
N HIS A 23 -23.27 -12.33 -4.62
CA HIS A 23 -22.84 -13.56 -3.96
C HIS A 23 -21.32 -13.58 -3.77
N VAL A 24 -20.54 -13.27 -4.81
CA VAL A 24 -19.07 -13.19 -4.73
C VAL A 24 -18.64 -12.16 -3.66
N LEU A 25 -19.18 -10.94 -3.75
CA LEU A 25 -18.85 -9.89 -2.79
C LEU A 25 -19.23 -10.23 -1.35
N ALA A 26 -20.34 -10.94 -1.15
CA ALA A 26 -20.77 -11.40 0.17
C ALA A 26 -19.81 -12.45 0.76
N LEU A 27 -19.36 -13.41 -0.04
CA LEU A 27 -18.37 -14.42 0.39
C LEU A 27 -17.02 -13.78 0.73
N GLU A 28 -16.56 -12.81 -0.06
CA GLU A 28 -15.32 -12.10 0.21
C GLU A 28 -15.43 -11.26 1.50
N ALA A 29 -16.55 -10.57 1.72
CA ALA A 29 -16.81 -9.83 2.96
C ALA A 29 -16.88 -10.75 4.19
N GLU A 30 -17.52 -11.93 4.05
CA GLU A 30 -17.55 -12.97 5.08
C GLU A 30 -16.13 -13.44 5.44
N ALA A 31 -15.31 -13.70 4.42
CA ALA A 31 -13.93 -14.14 4.64
C ALA A 31 -13.09 -13.08 5.36
N ILE A 32 -13.22 -11.80 4.99
CA ILE A 32 -12.51 -10.70 5.68
C ILE A 32 -12.97 -10.59 7.13
N THR A 33 -14.28 -10.70 7.38
CA THR A 33 -14.84 -10.65 8.74
C THR A 33 -14.35 -11.81 9.58
N ALA A 34 -14.39 -13.04 9.03
CA ALA A 34 -13.89 -14.24 9.70
C ALA A 34 -12.39 -14.13 9.99
N LEU A 35 -11.61 -13.59 9.05
CA LEU A 35 -10.18 -13.36 9.21
C LEU A 35 -9.91 -12.38 10.37
N ALA A 36 -10.60 -11.26 10.43
CA ALA A 36 -10.45 -10.28 11.50
C ALA A 36 -10.74 -10.90 12.88
N ASN A 37 -11.77 -11.74 12.97
CA ASN A 37 -12.15 -12.41 14.22
C ASN A 37 -11.21 -13.58 14.60
N SER A 38 -10.40 -14.08 13.68
CA SER A 38 -9.47 -15.19 13.89
C SER A 38 -8.03 -14.76 14.19
N LEU A 39 -7.74 -13.46 14.21
CA LEU A 39 -6.40 -12.96 14.56
C LEU A 39 -6.04 -13.37 16.00
N ASP A 40 -4.84 -13.91 16.15
CA ASP A 40 -4.31 -14.46 17.40
C ASP A 40 -2.85 -14.03 17.61
N ASP A 41 -2.20 -14.61 18.62
CA ASP A 41 -0.79 -14.35 18.96
C ASP A 41 0.18 -14.65 17.80
N LYS A 42 -0.21 -15.47 16.83
CA LYS A 42 0.61 -15.73 15.64
C LYS A 42 0.72 -14.50 14.75
N PHE A 43 -0.36 -13.70 14.66
CA PHE A 43 -0.28 -12.42 13.95
C PHE A 43 0.72 -11.47 14.64
N LEU A 44 0.68 -11.39 15.97
CA LEU A 44 1.63 -10.58 16.74
C LEU A 44 3.07 -11.06 16.53
N SER A 45 3.30 -12.38 16.58
CA SER A 45 4.62 -12.99 16.31
C SER A 45 5.12 -12.69 14.90
N ALA A 46 4.24 -12.74 13.89
CA ALA A 46 4.61 -12.37 12.53
C ALA A 46 5.02 -10.90 12.43
N VAL A 47 4.27 -9.98 13.05
CA VAL A 47 4.61 -8.55 13.09
C VAL A 47 5.94 -8.34 13.81
N GLU A 48 6.19 -9.05 14.90
CA GLU A 48 7.44 -8.97 15.66
C GLU A 48 8.63 -9.38 14.79
N ILE A 49 8.60 -10.58 14.20
CA ILE A 49 9.64 -11.07 13.30
C ILE A 49 9.90 -10.06 12.18
N LEU A 50 8.85 -9.58 11.51
CA LEU A 50 8.99 -8.63 10.40
C LEU A 50 9.51 -7.25 10.82
N SER A 51 9.27 -6.84 12.07
CA SER A 51 9.77 -5.56 12.59
C SER A 51 11.27 -5.59 12.90
N GLU A 52 11.80 -6.77 13.23
CA GLU A 52 13.21 -6.98 13.58
C GLU A 52 14.11 -7.23 12.37
N VAL A 53 13.55 -7.36 11.17
CA VAL A 53 14.29 -7.57 9.92
C VAL A 53 15.25 -6.39 9.69
N SER A 54 16.54 -6.69 9.57
CA SER A 54 17.58 -5.70 9.26
C SER A 54 17.79 -5.51 7.74
N GLY A 55 17.34 -6.47 6.95
CA GLY A 55 17.34 -6.46 5.49
C GLY A 55 15.96 -6.11 4.91
N ARG A 56 15.37 -7.04 4.18
CA ARG A 56 14.11 -6.85 3.45
C ARG A 56 13.11 -7.96 3.77
N VAL A 57 11.84 -7.66 3.56
CA VAL A 57 10.79 -8.67 3.52
C VAL A 57 10.64 -9.19 2.10
N ILE A 58 10.93 -10.46 1.90
CA ILE A 58 10.74 -11.15 0.63
C ILE A 58 9.34 -11.74 0.61
N VAL A 59 8.52 -11.36 -0.36
CA VAL A 59 7.17 -11.92 -0.50
C VAL A 59 7.14 -12.81 -1.73
N THR A 60 6.61 -14.03 -1.59
CA THR A 60 6.63 -15.02 -2.65
C THR A 60 5.32 -15.79 -2.76
N GLY A 61 5.07 -16.39 -3.91
CA GLY A 61 3.88 -17.18 -4.20
C GLY A 61 3.76 -17.47 -5.69
N MET A 62 3.01 -18.53 -6.03
CA MET A 62 2.84 -18.96 -7.42
C MET A 62 1.49 -18.52 -7.99
N GLY A 63 1.43 -18.21 -9.28
CA GLY A 63 0.22 -17.87 -10.00
C GLY A 63 -0.53 -16.68 -9.38
N LYS A 64 -1.82 -16.84 -9.06
CA LYS A 64 -2.63 -15.78 -8.45
C LYS A 64 -2.11 -15.35 -7.06
N SER A 65 -1.63 -16.30 -6.25
CA SER A 65 -0.94 -15.97 -4.99
C SER A 65 0.31 -15.13 -5.23
N GLY A 66 1.03 -15.32 -6.33
CA GLY A 66 2.17 -14.50 -6.72
C GLY A 66 1.79 -13.07 -7.09
N HIS A 67 0.65 -12.85 -7.74
CA HIS A 67 0.14 -11.50 -8.00
C HIS A 67 -0.24 -10.77 -6.70
N ILE A 68 -0.85 -11.47 -5.76
CA ILE A 68 -1.14 -10.94 -4.42
C ILE A 68 0.16 -10.65 -3.66
N ALA A 69 1.13 -11.56 -3.71
CA ALA A 69 2.45 -11.37 -3.09
C ALA A 69 3.17 -10.11 -3.62
N ARG A 70 3.11 -9.85 -4.93
CA ARG A 70 3.64 -8.61 -5.53
C ARG A 70 2.98 -7.36 -4.97
N LYS A 71 1.63 -7.38 -4.82
CA LYS A 71 0.89 -6.26 -4.25
C LYS A 71 1.27 -6.05 -2.78
N ILE A 72 1.36 -7.10 -2.00
CA ILE A 72 1.77 -7.02 -0.58
C ILE A 72 3.17 -6.43 -0.47
N ALA A 73 4.14 -6.91 -1.26
CA ALA A 73 5.49 -6.37 -1.27
C ALA A 73 5.51 -4.88 -1.62
N ALA A 74 4.74 -4.47 -2.63
CA ALA A 74 4.62 -3.06 -3.02
C ALA A 74 4.00 -2.20 -1.91
N THR A 75 2.96 -2.71 -1.22
CA THR A 75 2.34 -2.01 -0.08
C THR A 75 3.35 -1.84 1.06
N MET A 76 4.04 -2.91 1.46
CA MET A 76 5.06 -2.85 2.52
C MET A 76 6.16 -1.85 2.18
N ALA A 77 6.69 -1.88 0.96
CA ALA A 77 7.71 -0.94 0.51
C ALA A 77 7.22 0.51 0.57
N SER A 78 5.99 0.78 0.15
CA SER A 78 5.39 2.11 0.15
C SER A 78 5.00 2.61 1.55
N THR A 79 4.95 1.72 2.54
CA THR A 79 4.63 2.02 3.95
C THR A 79 5.83 1.90 4.89
N GLY A 80 7.05 1.98 4.34
CA GLY A 80 8.28 2.08 5.13
C GLY A 80 8.91 0.74 5.53
N THR A 81 8.41 -0.40 5.06
CA THR A 81 9.04 -1.71 5.22
C THR A 81 9.68 -2.12 3.90
N PRO A 82 11.02 -2.12 3.76
CA PRO A 82 11.67 -2.55 2.53
C PRO A 82 11.25 -3.97 2.15
N ALA A 83 10.62 -4.13 1.01
CA ALA A 83 10.12 -5.43 0.55
C ALA A 83 10.18 -5.58 -0.96
N HIS A 84 10.30 -6.81 -1.44
CA HIS A 84 10.16 -7.13 -2.85
C HIS A 84 9.67 -8.55 -3.06
N TYR A 85 9.19 -8.81 -4.26
CA TYR A 85 8.68 -10.11 -4.67
C TYR A 85 9.78 -10.94 -5.31
N VAL A 86 9.87 -12.22 -4.93
CA VAL A 86 10.69 -13.24 -5.61
C VAL A 86 9.77 -14.32 -6.16
N HIS A 87 9.89 -14.62 -7.45
CA HIS A 87 9.10 -15.68 -8.08
C HIS A 87 9.67 -17.05 -7.72
N PRO A 88 8.85 -18.01 -7.20
CA PRO A 88 9.36 -19.30 -6.75
C PRO A 88 10.10 -20.10 -7.83
N GLY A 89 9.60 -20.07 -9.07
CA GLY A 89 10.26 -20.74 -10.19
C GLY A 89 11.63 -20.16 -10.52
N GLU A 90 11.78 -18.84 -10.47
CA GLU A 90 13.10 -18.18 -10.70
C GLU A 90 14.02 -18.38 -9.50
N ALA A 91 13.46 -18.48 -8.29
CA ALA A 91 14.22 -18.80 -7.09
C ALA A 91 15.02 -20.11 -7.26
N SER A 92 14.37 -21.17 -7.76
CA SER A 92 15.04 -22.46 -8.05
C SER A 92 16.12 -22.38 -9.16
N HIS A 93 16.18 -21.28 -9.90
CA HIS A 93 17.13 -21.04 -10.99
C HIS A 93 18.15 -19.93 -10.71
N GLY A 94 18.31 -19.53 -9.44
CA GLY A 94 19.36 -18.61 -9.00
C GLY A 94 18.89 -17.43 -8.15
N ASP A 95 17.61 -17.03 -8.24
CA ASP A 95 17.09 -15.86 -7.50
C ASP A 95 17.01 -16.09 -5.98
N LEU A 96 17.24 -17.32 -5.47
CA LEU A 96 17.53 -17.54 -4.05
C LEU A 96 18.71 -16.68 -3.57
N GLY A 97 19.65 -16.33 -4.46
CA GLY A 97 20.75 -15.42 -4.15
C GLY A 97 20.32 -13.98 -3.80
N MET A 98 19.07 -13.60 -4.10
CA MET A 98 18.49 -12.31 -3.70
C MET A 98 18.07 -12.28 -2.23
N ILE A 99 18.00 -13.43 -1.57
CA ILE A 99 17.55 -13.60 -0.19
C ILE A 99 18.76 -13.78 0.73
N THR A 100 18.88 -12.91 1.73
CA THR A 100 20.06 -12.86 2.62
C THR A 100 19.67 -13.12 4.09
N LYS A 101 20.66 -13.35 4.94
CA LYS A 101 20.43 -13.64 6.37
C LYS A 101 19.73 -12.54 7.16
N GLY A 102 19.75 -11.32 6.67
CA GLY A 102 19.05 -10.20 7.31
C GLY A 102 17.60 -10.07 6.90
N ASP A 103 17.12 -10.90 5.97
CA ASP A 103 15.78 -10.86 5.43
C ASP A 103 14.80 -11.76 6.21
N ALA A 104 13.51 -11.59 5.97
CA ALA A 104 12.45 -12.54 6.32
C ALA A 104 11.62 -12.84 5.07
N VAL A 105 11.00 -14.01 5.02
CA VAL A 105 10.17 -14.45 3.90
C VAL A 105 8.71 -14.56 4.30
N ILE A 106 7.80 -14.02 3.48
CA ILE A 106 6.36 -14.28 3.53
C ILE A 106 6.00 -15.11 2.31
N ALA A 107 5.59 -16.35 2.52
CA ALA A 107 5.18 -17.26 1.45
C ALA A 107 3.64 -17.40 1.42
N LEU A 108 3.05 -17.26 0.23
CA LEU A 108 1.61 -17.40 -0.01
C LEU A 108 1.31 -18.66 -0.81
N SER A 109 0.49 -19.55 -0.24
CA SER A 109 -0.04 -20.72 -0.93
C SER A 109 -1.35 -21.17 -0.31
N ASN A 110 -2.45 -21.08 -1.04
CA ASN A 110 -3.77 -21.47 -0.52
C ASN A 110 -3.80 -22.94 -0.08
N SER A 111 -3.20 -23.84 -0.84
CA SER A 111 -3.11 -25.28 -0.51
C SER A 111 -2.03 -25.60 0.52
N GLY A 112 -1.04 -24.71 0.72
CA GLY A 112 0.14 -24.97 1.53
C GLY A 112 1.06 -26.10 1.00
N ALA A 113 0.84 -26.57 -0.24
CA ALA A 113 1.55 -27.69 -0.85
C ALA A 113 2.08 -27.38 -2.26
N THR A 114 2.36 -26.11 -2.54
CA THR A 114 2.92 -25.64 -3.81
C THR A 114 4.37 -26.10 -3.94
N ARG A 115 4.66 -26.98 -4.89
CA ARG A 115 5.97 -27.63 -5.04
C ARG A 115 7.10 -26.65 -5.34
N GLU A 116 6.81 -25.62 -6.12
CA GLU A 116 7.77 -24.60 -6.52
C GLU A 116 8.31 -23.78 -5.34
N LEU A 117 7.69 -23.86 -4.17
CA LEU A 117 8.16 -23.21 -2.95
C LEU A 117 9.14 -24.07 -2.14
N ASN A 118 9.32 -25.37 -2.47
CA ASN A 118 10.12 -26.28 -1.65
C ASN A 118 11.59 -25.85 -1.54
N ASP A 119 12.22 -25.46 -2.66
CA ASP A 119 13.61 -25.01 -2.63
C ASP A 119 13.80 -23.79 -1.75
N LEU A 120 12.80 -22.90 -1.72
CA LEU A 120 12.79 -21.72 -0.86
C LEU A 120 12.64 -22.12 0.63
N TYR A 121 11.82 -23.12 0.95
CA TYR A 121 11.71 -23.63 2.32
C TYR A 121 13.01 -24.24 2.81
N GLU A 122 13.67 -25.04 1.99
CA GLU A 122 14.98 -25.63 2.33
C GLU A 122 16.04 -24.53 2.50
N TYR A 123 16.03 -23.52 1.65
CA TYR A 123 16.94 -22.40 1.71
C TYR A 123 16.76 -21.58 3.00
N THR A 124 15.52 -21.19 3.32
CA THR A 124 15.24 -20.41 4.53
C THR A 124 15.63 -21.16 5.79
N LYS A 125 15.31 -22.46 5.86
CA LYS A 125 15.71 -23.33 6.96
C LYS A 125 17.21 -23.46 7.09
N ARG A 126 17.94 -23.67 5.97
CA ARG A 126 19.41 -23.83 5.95
C ARG A 126 20.13 -22.58 6.47
N PHE A 127 19.64 -21.40 6.14
CA PHE A 127 20.29 -20.13 6.50
C PHE A 127 19.66 -19.43 7.71
N SER A 128 18.69 -20.09 8.38
CA SER A 128 17.93 -19.54 9.51
C SER A 128 17.28 -18.20 9.19
N ILE A 129 16.68 -18.11 8.00
CA ILE A 129 15.92 -16.94 7.55
C ILE A 129 14.46 -17.15 7.98
N PRO A 130 13.86 -16.25 8.76
CA PRO A 130 12.48 -16.39 9.23
C PRO A 130 11.49 -16.57 8.06
N LEU A 131 10.60 -17.54 8.19
CA LEU A 131 9.57 -17.87 7.22
C LEU A 131 8.18 -17.74 7.83
N ILE A 132 7.37 -16.86 7.26
CA ILE A 132 5.96 -16.67 7.59
C ILE A 132 5.11 -17.25 6.46
N ALA A 133 4.19 -18.16 6.79
CA ALA A 133 3.26 -18.76 5.86
C ALA A 133 1.90 -18.06 5.90
N ILE A 134 1.31 -17.79 4.72
CA ILE A 134 -0.11 -17.41 4.56
C ILE A 134 -0.78 -18.53 3.76
N THR A 135 -1.65 -19.31 4.40
CA THR A 135 -2.28 -20.50 3.79
C THR A 135 -3.67 -20.77 4.35
N ALA A 136 -4.54 -21.40 3.57
CA ALA A 136 -5.85 -21.87 4.07
C ALA A 136 -5.79 -23.29 4.68
N LYS A 137 -4.66 -24.01 4.55
CA LYS A 137 -4.55 -25.38 5.01
C LYS A 137 -3.52 -25.53 6.12
N SER A 138 -3.98 -26.14 7.24
CA SER A 138 -3.13 -26.59 8.34
C SER A 138 -3.76 -27.87 8.91
N PRO A 139 -2.98 -29.00 8.99
CA PRO A 139 -1.56 -29.10 8.61
C PRO A 139 -1.33 -29.06 7.08
N SER A 140 -0.18 -28.55 6.67
CA SER A 140 0.32 -28.58 5.30
C SER A 140 1.83 -28.45 5.31
N THR A 141 2.52 -28.84 4.23
CA THR A 141 3.97 -28.73 4.13
C THR A 141 4.45 -27.31 4.51
N MET A 142 3.78 -26.29 4.00
CA MET A 142 4.16 -24.89 4.27
C MET A 142 3.91 -24.50 5.75
N SER A 143 2.77 -24.91 6.33
CA SER A 143 2.45 -24.57 7.73
C SER A 143 3.33 -25.28 8.75
N GLU A 144 3.92 -26.42 8.38
CA GLU A 144 4.81 -27.21 9.25
C GLU A 144 6.27 -26.72 9.21
N VAL A 145 6.70 -26.14 8.08
CA VAL A 145 8.08 -25.66 7.95
C VAL A 145 8.23 -24.18 8.32
N ALA A 146 7.15 -23.42 8.36
CA ALA A 146 7.17 -22.00 8.69
C ALA A 146 7.38 -21.76 10.20
N ASP A 147 8.11 -20.71 10.55
CA ASP A 147 8.24 -20.25 11.94
C ASP A 147 6.90 -19.73 12.48
N VAL A 148 6.10 -19.09 11.60
CA VAL A 148 4.74 -18.64 11.90
C VAL A 148 3.83 -18.97 10.73
N ALA A 149 2.70 -19.64 10.99
CA ALA A 149 1.68 -19.93 10.01
C ALA A 149 0.39 -19.16 10.32
N LEU A 150 0.06 -18.19 9.45
CA LEU A 150 -1.17 -17.41 9.45
C LEU A 150 -2.21 -18.15 8.60
N ILE A 151 -3.26 -18.63 9.24
CA ILE A 151 -4.24 -19.50 8.60
C ILE A 151 -5.44 -18.67 8.15
N LEU A 152 -5.73 -18.73 6.84
CA LEU A 152 -6.89 -18.09 6.27
C LEU A 152 -8.17 -18.81 6.66
N PRO A 153 -9.30 -18.11 6.82
CA PRO A 153 -10.58 -18.72 7.15
C PRO A 153 -11.05 -19.65 6.01
N ASN A 154 -11.76 -20.70 6.39
CA ASN A 154 -12.32 -21.66 5.44
C ASN A 154 -13.65 -21.17 4.87
N VAL A 155 -13.59 -20.19 3.96
CA VAL A 155 -14.74 -19.66 3.22
C VAL A 155 -14.64 -20.14 1.77
N PRO A 156 -15.75 -20.56 1.12
CA PRO A 156 -15.74 -21.00 -0.27
C PRO A 156 -15.26 -19.93 -1.23
N GLU A 157 -14.71 -20.35 -2.36
CA GLU A 157 -14.45 -19.43 -3.47
C GLU A 157 -15.77 -18.95 -4.08
N GLY A 158 -15.83 -17.67 -4.48
CA GLY A 158 -17.00 -17.12 -5.15
C GLY A 158 -17.23 -17.63 -6.57
N CYS A 159 -16.28 -18.38 -7.11
CA CYS A 159 -16.43 -19.07 -8.40
C CYS A 159 -17.42 -20.22 -8.28
N PRO A 160 -18.46 -20.32 -9.14
CA PRO A 160 -19.45 -21.40 -9.06
C PRO A 160 -18.86 -22.80 -9.16
N MET A 161 -17.70 -22.94 -9.81
CA MET A 161 -16.97 -24.22 -9.90
C MET A 161 -16.04 -24.45 -8.70
N GLY A 162 -15.85 -23.46 -7.83
CA GLY A 162 -14.88 -23.54 -6.71
C GLY A 162 -13.41 -23.61 -7.14
N LEU A 163 -13.09 -23.34 -8.41
CA LEU A 163 -11.75 -23.52 -8.97
C LEU A 163 -10.95 -22.21 -9.10
N ALA A 164 -11.62 -21.11 -9.45
CA ALA A 164 -10.94 -19.84 -9.61
C ALA A 164 -10.76 -19.18 -8.24
N PRO A 165 -9.52 -18.88 -7.82
CA PRO A 165 -9.26 -18.16 -6.57
C PRO A 165 -9.84 -16.75 -6.63
N THR A 166 -10.73 -16.43 -5.71
CA THR A 166 -11.41 -15.16 -5.50
C THR A 166 -11.34 -14.81 -4.02
N THR A 167 -12.17 -15.44 -3.21
CA THR A 167 -12.26 -15.25 -1.76
C THR A 167 -10.91 -15.47 -1.06
N SER A 168 -10.20 -16.54 -1.40
CA SER A 168 -8.88 -16.83 -0.82
C SER A 168 -7.83 -15.78 -1.17
N THR A 169 -7.87 -15.23 -2.39
CA THR A 169 -6.93 -14.18 -2.80
C THR A 169 -7.26 -12.84 -2.14
N THR A 170 -8.53 -12.51 -1.99
CA THR A 170 -9.00 -11.32 -1.27
C THR A 170 -8.61 -11.38 0.21
N ALA A 171 -8.83 -12.52 0.87
CA ALA A 171 -8.42 -12.73 2.26
C ALA A 171 -6.89 -12.64 2.44
N SER A 172 -6.10 -13.25 1.53
CA SER A 172 -4.63 -13.16 1.55
C SER A 172 -4.15 -11.72 1.42
N LEU A 173 -4.77 -10.95 0.52
CA LEU A 173 -4.46 -9.55 0.31
C LEU A 173 -4.78 -8.71 1.55
N ALA A 174 -5.96 -8.88 2.13
CA ALA A 174 -6.39 -8.17 3.33
C ALA A 174 -5.45 -8.44 4.52
N LEU A 175 -5.02 -9.70 4.70
CA LEU A 175 -4.05 -10.07 5.73
C LEU A 175 -2.68 -9.43 5.49
N GLY A 176 -2.22 -9.41 4.25
CA GLY A 176 -0.97 -8.74 3.87
C GLY A 176 -0.99 -7.23 4.11
N ASP A 177 -2.13 -6.58 3.83
CA ASP A 177 -2.32 -5.16 4.12
C ASP A 177 -2.38 -4.90 5.64
N ALA A 178 -3.02 -5.79 6.41
CA ALA A 178 -3.03 -5.70 7.87
C ALA A 178 -1.60 -5.80 8.46
N LEU A 179 -0.76 -6.71 7.95
CA LEU A 179 0.66 -6.80 8.34
C LEU A 179 1.42 -5.52 7.98
N ALA A 180 1.23 -4.99 6.77
CA ALA A 180 1.92 -3.77 6.33
C ALA A 180 1.55 -2.56 7.18
N VAL A 181 0.27 -2.39 7.53
CA VAL A 181 -0.21 -1.28 8.37
C VAL A 181 0.24 -1.45 9.83
N ALA A 182 0.21 -2.67 10.39
CA ALA A 182 0.73 -2.93 11.72
C ALA A 182 2.24 -2.60 11.84
N LEU A 183 3.01 -2.93 10.80
CA LEU A 183 4.43 -2.56 10.71
C LEU A 183 4.64 -1.05 10.59
N LEU A 184 3.83 -0.37 9.79
CA LEU A 184 3.84 1.10 9.64
C LEU A 184 3.64 1.77 11.00
N GLU A 185 2.61 1.37 11.76
CA GLU A 185 2.34 1.91 13.09
C GLU A 185 3.48 1.63 14.07
N ARG A 186 3.99 0.39 14.09
CA ARG A 186 5.10 -0.01 14.99
C ARG A 186 6.40 0.76 14.69
N ARG A 187 6.64 1.14 13.43
CA ARG A 187 7.80 1.93 12.99
C ARG A 187 7.63 3.44 13.20
N GLY A 188 6.42 3.90 13.54
CA GLY A 188 6.11 5.33 13.64
C GLY A 188 6.19 6.06 12.30
N PHE A 189 5.95 5.34 11.18
CA PHE A 189 6.00 5.88 9.83
C PHE A 189 4.86 6.88 9.62
N GLY A 190 5.21 8.14 9.37
CA GLY A 190 4.26 9.23 9.29
C GLY A 190 4.08 9.82 7.89
N PRO A 191 3.24 10.87 7.76
CA PRO A 191 2.99 11.54 6.48
C PRO A 191 4.24 12.09 5.79
N SER A 192 5.21 12.58 6.56
CA SER A 192 6.50 13.08 6.03
C SER A 192 7.32 11.96 5.38
N ASP A 193 7.34 10.77 6.00
CA ASP A 193 8.05 9.62 5.45
C ASP A 193 7.35 9.11 4.18
N PHE A 194 6.00 9.14 4.19
CA PHE A 194 5.21 8.77 3.02
C PHE A 194 5.48 9.70 1.84
N GLN A 195 5.61 11.00 2.08
CA GLN A 195 5.94 11.99 1.05
C GLN A 195 7.31 11.72 0.39
N ILE A 196 8.32 11.35 1.19
CA ILE A 196 9.66 11.01 0.69
C ILE A 196 9.61 9.84 -0.29
N LEU A 197 8.78 8.82 0.00
CA LEU A 197 8.64 7.63 -0.84
C LEU A 197 7.71 7.83 -2.06
N HIS A 198 6.91 8.92 -2.08
CA HIS A 198 5.93 9.20 -3.14
C HIS A 198 6.09 10.60 -3.76
N PRO A 199 7.28 11.00 -4.24
CA PRO A 199 7.56 12.37 -4.67
C PRO A 199 6.74 12.84 -5.88
N GLY A 200 6.28 11.93 -6.73
CA GLY A 200 5.55 12.24 -7.97
C GLY A 200 4.04 12.02 -7.92
N GLY A 201 3.48 11.59 -6.80
CA GLY A 201 2.04 11.26 -6.70
C GLY A 201 1.20 12.43 -6.18
N GLN A 202 -0.10 12.47 -6.54
CA GLN A 202 -1.05 13.44 -5.97
C GLN A 202 -1.08 13.40 -4.44
N LEU A 203 -0.95 12.21 -3.85
CA LEU A 203 -0.85 12.02 -2.40
C LEU A 203 0.42 12.67 -1.82
N GLY A 204 1.57 12.55 -2.47
CA GLY A 204 2.80 13.22 -2.06
C GLY A 204 2.69 14.74 -2.15
N SER A 205 2.11 15.27 -3.24
CA SER A 205 1.94 16.70 -3.42
C SER A 205 0.94 17.33 -2.44
N SER A 206 -0.10 16.57 -2.01
CA SER A 206 -1.06 17.06 -1.01
C SER A 206 -0.49 17.15 0.41
N LEU A 207 0.66 16.54 0.66
CA LEU A 207 1.38 16.58 1.95
C LEU A 207 2.48 17.64 1.97
N GLN A 208 2.76 18.33 0.84
CA GLN A 208 3.76 19.40 0.76
C GLN A 208 3.38 20.56 1.69
N ARG A 209 4.35 21.03 2.43
CA ARG A 209 4.23 22.22 3.27
C ARG A 209 4.65 23.45 2.47
N VAL A 210 4.21 24.62 2.92
CA VAL A 210 4.70 25.89 2.34
C VAL A 210 6.22 25.97 2.39
N SER A 211 6.84 25.51 3.48
CA SER A 211 8.29 25.45 3.64
C SER A 211 9.03 24.61 2.59
N ASP A 212 8.35 23.65 1.95
CA ASP A 212 8.97 22.76 0.97
C ASP A 212 8.99 23.39 -0.44
N LEU A 213 8.21 24.47 -0.64
CA LEU A 213 8.02 25.15 -1.92
C LEU A 213 8.38 26.64 -1.87
N MET A 214 8.44 27.23 -0.66
CA MET A 214 8.75 28.64 -0.54
C MET A 214 10.20 28.92 -0.93
N HIS A 215 10.44 30.09 -1.48
CA HIS A 215 11.76 30.65 -1.63
C HIS A 215 12.10 31.49 -0.42
N ASP A 216 13.36 31.55 -0.04
CA ASP A 216 13.82 32.25 1.14
C ASP A 216 15.04 33.16 0.84
N GLY A 217 15.43 33.94 1.83
CA GLY A 217 16.63 34.75 1.81
C GLY A 217 16.73 35.65 0.55
N ALA A 218 17.85 35.54 -0.15
CA ALA A 218 18.15 36.36 -1.34
C ALA A 218 17.26 36.01 -2.56
N GLU A 219 16.53 34.92 -2.54
CA GLU A 219 15.61 34.58 -3.64
C GLU A 219 14.30 35.35 -3.56
N ILE A 220 13.90 35.82 -2.40
CA ILE A 220 12.67 36.59 -2.23
C ILE A 220 12.78 37.93 -2.94
N PRO A 221 11.87 38.26 -3.88
CA PRO A 221 11.82 39.59 -4.49
C PRO A 221 11.27 40.59 -3.47
N ALA A 222 12.12 41.28 -2.77
CA ALA A 222 11.76 42.31 -1.79
C ALA A 222 12.40 43.64 -2.13
N VAL A 223 11.66 44.75 -1.95
CA VAL A 223 12.07 46.13 -2.20
C VAL A 223 11.61 47.00 -1.04
N SER A 224 12.21 48.17 -0.90
CA SER A 224 11.74 49.21 0.04
C SER A 224 10.62 50.06 -0.60
N ARG A 225 9.85 50.73 0.25
CA ARG A 225 8.81 51.70 -0.19
C ARG A 225 9.32 52.78 -1.13
N GLU A 226 10.59 53.18 -0.98
CA GLU A 226 11.20 54.25 -1.75
C GLU A 226 11.83 53.79 -3.08
N THR A 227 11.79 52.49 -3.38
CA THR A 227 12.36 51.92 -4.60
C THR A 227 11.56 52.37 -5.84
N LEU A 228 12.25 52.81 -6.87
CA LEU A 228 11.60 53.25 -8.11
C LEU A 228 10.93 52.10 -8.83
N MET A 229 9.76 52.32 -9.42
CA MET A 229 9.02 51.28 -10.16
C MET A 229 9.80 50.62 -11.30
N SER A 230 10.71 51.37 -11.95
CA SER A 230 11.61 50.80 -12.97
C SER A 230 12.52 49.71 -12.42
N GLU A 231 13.02 49.87 -11.20
CA GLU A 231 13.87 48.90 -10.52
C GLU A 231 13.03 47.69 -10.02
N VAL A 232 11.79 47.97 -9.54
CA VAL A 232 10.83 46.96 -9.13
C VAL A 232 10.53 46.01 -10.28
N ILE A 233 10.24 46.50 -11.48
CA ILE A 233 9.94 45.70 -12.68
C ILE A 233 11.13 44.82 -13.07
N ILE A 234 12.36 45.32 -12.99
CA ILE A 234 13.57 44.56 -13.26
C ILE A 234 13.67 43.41 -12.26
N LYS A 235 13.51 43.69 -10.97
CA LYS A 235 13.59 42.66 -9.89
C LYS A 235 12.51 41.57 -10.01
N MET A 236 11.28 41.96 -10.34
CA MET A 236 10.19 41.02 -10.62
C MET A 236 10.54 40.12 -11.81
N THR A 237 11.11 40.69 -12.88
CA THR A 237 11.49 39.93 -14.08
C THR A 237 12.64 38.99 -13.81
N GLU A 238 13.67 39.41 -13.08
CA GLU A 238 14.81 38.58 -12.68
C GLU A 238 14.39 37.37 -11.81
N LYS A 239 13.53 37.61 -10.82
CA LYS A 239 13.08 36.61 -9.88
C LYS A 239 11.95 35.70 -10.41
N ARG A 240 11.19 36.14 -11.41
CA ARG A 240 10.15 35.40 -12.12
C ARG A 240 8.95 34.93 -11.26
N PHE A 241 8.70 35.59 -10.13
CA PHE A 241 7.58 35.23 -9.24
C PHE A 241 6.26 35.94 -9.60
N GLY A 242 6.29 36.86 -10.52
CA GLY A 242 5.10 37.66 -10.86
C GLY A 242 4.64 38.59 -9.75
N CYS A 243 5.43 38.76 -8.70
CA CYS A 243 5.18 39.68 -7.59
C CYS A 243 6.47 40.14 -6.93
N VAL A 244 6.39 41.18 -6.10
CA VAL A 244 7.46 41.65 -5.23
C VAL A 244 6.87 42.10 -3.90
N GLY A 245 7.53 41.76 -2.80
CA GLY A 245 7.19 42.23 -1.46
C GLY A 245 7.76 43.60 -1.20
N VAL A 246 6.99 44.51 -0.63
CA VAL A 246 7.47 45.80 -0.11
C VAL A 246 7.76 45.62 1.38
N VAL A 247 9.02 45.86 1.78
CA VAL A 247 9.49 45.61 3.15
C VAL A 247 10.01 46.91 3.76
N GLU A 248 9.66 47.15 5.03
CA GLU A 248 10.15 48.25 5.87
C GLU A 248 10.42 47.68 7.27
N ASP A 249 11.59 47.96 7.83
CA ASP A 249 12.03 47.42 9.14
C ASP A 249 11.86 45.89 9.28
N ASP A 250 12.27 45.15 8.24
CA ASP A 250 12.11 43.68 8.11
C ASP A 250 10.66 43.15 8.16
N GLN A 251 9.68 44.04 8.02
CA GLN A 251 8.26 43.66 7.94
C GLN A 251 7.70 43.84 6.52
N LEU A 252 6.93 42.84 6.06
CA LEU A 252 6.17 42.94 4.82
C LEU A 252 5.01 43.90 5.01
N ILE A 253 5.06 45.10 4.34
CA ILE A 253 4.04 46.12 4.41
C ILE A 253 3.15 46.20 3.18
N GLY A 254 3.52 45.52 2.10
CA GLY A 254 2.73 45.47 0.87
C GLY A 254 3.27 44.48 -0.14
N VAL A 255 2.50 44.24 -1.20
CA VAL A 255 2.86 43.37 -2.34
C VAL A 255 2.44 44.11 -3.64
N ILE A 256 3.29 44.06 -4.65
CA ILE A 256 2.97 44.49 -6.02
C ILE A 256 3.00 43.27 -6.91
N THR A 257 1.96 43.07 -7.72
CA THR A 257 1.83 41.94 -8.63
C THR A 257 1.85 42.37 -10.10
N ASP A 258 2.10 41.42 -11.00
CA ASP A 258 1.96 41.63 -12.45
C ASP A 258 0.56 42.15 -12.84
N GLY A 259 -0.47 41.78 -12.08
CA GLY A 259 -1.84 42.25 -12.28
C GLY A 259 -2.00 43.75 -11.99
N ASP A 260 -1.25 44.28 -11.02
CA ASP A 260 -1.28 45.69 -10.67
C ASP A 260 -0.56 46.55 -11.71
N LEU A 261 0.46 45.99 -12.38
CA LEU A 261 1.22 46.66 -13.44
C LEU A 261 0.48 46.74 -14.79
N ARG A 262 -0.56 45.93 -14.97
CA ARG A 262 -1.35 45.84 -16.22
C ARG A 262 -2.63 46.70 -16.18
N ARG A 263 -2.93 47.31 -15.07
CA ARG A 263 -4.08 48.23 -14.88
C ARG A 263 -3.68 49.67 -15.09
#